data_14cdeb561a5eaf83759e3edcf669b5dd
#
_entry.id   14cdeb561a5eaf83759e3edcf669b5dd
#
_cell.length_a   1.000
_cell.length_b   1.000
_cell.length_c   1.000
_cell.angle_alpha   90.00
_cell.angle_beta   90.00
_cell.angle_gamma   90.00
#
_symmetry.space_group_name_H-M   'P 1'
#
loop_
_entity.id
_entity.type
_entity.pdbx_description
1 polymer ?
#
loop_
_entity_poly.entity_id
_entity_poly.type
_entity_poly.pdbx_seq_one_letter_code
_entity_poly.pdbx_strand_id
1 'polypeptide(L)'
;MRNTIALLAAAALLAGGSAGPVLAQARGDQTSARQQMQSGQTMSSREVERRIIPQMKGHEYLGFEYDGAASAYRLKFIDGGQVVWVDVDARTGRILRVSK
;
A
#
# COMPACT_ATOMS: atom_id res chain seq x y z
N MET A 1 26.77 41.80 -15.46
CA MET A 1 27.00 41.66 -14.28
C MET A 1 25.89 41.27 -13.43
N ARG A 2 24.89 41.83 -13.49
CA ARG A 2 23.82 41.47 -12.73
C ARG A 2 23.29 40.18 -13.02
N ASN A 3 23.58 39.57 -14.03
CA ASN A 3 22.98 38.35 -14.42
C ASN A 3 23.31 37.19 -13.58
N THR A 4 24.35 37.27 -12.84
CA THR A 4 24.77 36.16 -12.02
C THR A 4 23.71 35.69 -11.05
N ILE A 5 22.80 36.54 -10.75
CA ILE A 5 21.79 36.18 -9.80
C ILE A 5 20.91 35.07 -10.24
N ALA A 6 20.63 35.02 -11.49
CA ALA A 6 19.70 34.03 -12.01
C ALA A 6 20.21 32.62 -11.82
N LEU A 7 21.48 32.46 -11.76
CA LEU A 7 22.02 31.11 -11.64
C LEU A 7 21.78 30.46 -10.32
N LEU A 8 21.66 31.25 -9.31
CA LEU A 8 21.48 30.70 -8.00
C LEU A 8 20.16 29.99 -7.82
N ALA A 9 19.18 30.49 -8.49
CA ALA A 9 17.86 29.91 -8.35
C ALA A 9 17.81 28.49 -8.86
N ALA A 10 18.56 28.21 -9.88
CA ALA A 10 18.54 26.89 -10.45
C ALA A 10 19.07 25.83 -9.51
N ALA A 11 20.06 26.18 -8.75
CA ALA A 11 20.65 25.22 -7.85
C ALA A 11 19.68 24.75 -6.78
N ALA A 12 18.88 25.67 -6.31
CA ALA A 12 17.96 25.32 -5.24
C ALA A 12 16.93 24.29 -5.68
N LEU A 13 16.53 24.35 -6.90
CA LEU A 13 15.53 23.44 -7.38
C LEU A 13 16.01 22.00 -7.42
N LEU A 14 17.25 21.82 -7.76
CA LEU A 14 17.78 20.47 -7.86
C LEU A 14 17.79 19.76 -6.54
N ALA A 15 18.07 20.49 -5.50
CA ALA A 15 18.12 19.87 -4.19
C ALA A 15 16.78 19.32 -3.78
N GLY A 16 15.71 20.00 -4.16
CA GLY A 16 14.40 19.53 -3.81
C GLY A 16 13.96 18.29 -4.55
N GLY A 17 14.51 18.08 -5.72
CA GLY A 17 14.10 16.94 -6.52
C GLY A 17 14.72 15.64 -6.11
N SER A 18 15.65 15.66 -5.20
CA SER A 18 16.33 14.43 -4.82
C SER A 18 15.57 13.60 -3.80
N ALA A 19 14.43 14.07 -3.35
CA ALA A 19 13.63 13.32 -2.40
C ALA A 19 13.19 12.02 -3.05
N GLY A 20 13.50 10.92 -2.54
CA GLY A 20 13.31 9.64 -3.18
C GLY A 20 11.91 9.36 -3.67
N PRO A 21 11.79 8.87 -4.90
CA PRO A 21 10.50 8.49 -5.46
C PRO A 21 9.82 7.35 -4.71
N VAL A 22 10.59 6.53 -4.04
CA VAL A 22 10.04 5.41 -3.27
C VAL A 22 9.15 5.88 -2.14
N LEU A 23 9.56 6.92 -1.44
CA LEU A 23 8.73 7.48 -0.38
C LEU A 23 7.44 8.07 -0.92
N ALA A 24 7.50 8.69 -2.08
CA ALA A 24 6.32 9.29 -2.68
C ALA A 24 5.31 8.21 -3.07
N GLN A 25 5.77 7.09 -3.57
CA GLN A 25 4.89 5.99 -3.92
C GLN A 25 4.21 5.39 -2.70
N ALA A 26 4.96 5.18 -1.64
CA ALA A 26 4.40 4.61 -0.41
C ALA A 26 3.33 5.52 0.17
N ARG A 27 3.58 6.82 0.16
CA ARG A 27 2.58 7.78 0.65
C ARG A 27 1.37 7.83 -0.27
N GLY A 28 1.58 7.74 -1.57
CA GLY A 28 0.50 7.74 -2.54
C GLY A 28 -0.43 6.56 -2.34
N ASP A 29 0.12 5.39 -2.10
CA ASP A 29 -0.68 4.19 -1.87
C ASP A 29 -1.50 4.30 -0.60
N GLN A 30 -0.92 4.79 0.48
CA GLN A 30 -1.65 4.97 1.72
C GLN A 30 -2.75 6.02 1.59
N THR A 31 -2.45 7.10 0.89
CA THR A 31 -3.44 8.16 0.66
C THR A 31 -4.59 7.64 -0.18
N SER A 32 -4.29 6.90 -1.23
CA SER A 32 -5.31 6.33 -2.09
C SER A 32 -6.21 5.36 -1.34
N ALA A 33 -5.62 4.50 -0.51
CA ALA A 33 -6.39 3.56 0.28
C ALA A 33 -7.35 4.29 1.21
N ARG A 34 -6.86 5.33 1.85
CA ARG A 34 -7.69 6.11 2.77
C ARG A 34 -8.82 6.82 2.06
N GLN A 35 -8.54 7.41 0.92
CA GLN A 35 -9.55 8.11 0.14
C GLN A 35 -10.63 7.17 -0.36
N GLN A 36 -10.26 6.02 -0.86
CA GLN A 36 -11.21 5.04 -1.34
C GLN A 36 -12.07 4.50 -0.21
N MET A 37 -11.48 4.28 0.95
CA MET A 37 -12.21 3.83 2.11
C MET A 37 -13.21 4.89 2.59
N GLN A 38 -12.80 6.14 2.63
CA GLN A 38 -13.66 7.25 3.06
C GLN A 38 -14.82 7.47 2.11
N SER A 39 -14.62 7.21 0.83
CA SER A 39 -15.69 7.33 -0.16
C SER A 39 -16.61 6.12 -0.18
N GLY A 40 -16.33 5.10 0.60
CA GLY A 40 -17.14 3.88 0.63
C GLY A 40 -16.89 2.93 -0.52
N GLN A 41 -15.85 3.18 -1.31
CA GLN A 41 -15.56 2.32 -2.46
C GLN A 41 -14.82 1.04 -2.08
N THR A 42 -14.10 1.07 -0.98
CA THR A 42 -13.35 -0.11 -0.52
C THR A 42 -13.53 -0.29 0.98
N MET A 43 -13.31 -1.51 1.41
CA MET A 43 -13.32 -1.84 2.83
C MET A 43 -12.03 -1.37 3.48
N SER A 44 -12.07 -1.16 4.79
CA SER A 44 -10.86 -0.87 5.55
C SER A 44 -10.06 -2.16 5.72
N SER A 45 -8.78 -2.03 6.03
CA SER A 45 -7.94 -3.19 6.33
C SER A 45 -8.51 -3.99 7.47
N ARG A 46 -9.06 -3.32 8.46
CA ARG A 46 -9.64 -3.97 9.63
C ARG A 46 -10.83 -4.84 9.26
N GLU A 47 -11.66 -4.36 8.37
CA GLU A 47 -12.79 -5.15 7.89
C GLU A 47 -12.33 -6.37 7.13
N VAL A 48 -11.35 -6.21 6.28
CA VAL A 48 -10.78 -7.33 5.51
C VAL A 48 -10.18 -8.35 6.47
N GLU A 49 -9.43 -7.88 7.46
CA GLU A 49 -8.84 -8.78 8.45
C GLU A 49 -9.90 -9.57 9.20
N ARG A 50 -10.96 -8.93 9.60
CA ARG A 50 -12.04 -9.61 10.33
C ARG A 50 -12.71 -10.71 9.50
N ARG A 51 -12.74 -10.54 8.19
CA ARG A 51 -13.34 -11.54 7.31
C ARG A 51 -12.40 -12.67 6.97
N ILE A 52 -11.13 -12.36 6.78
CA ILE A 52 -10.18 -13.32 6.24
C ILE A 52 -9.45 -14.11 7.30
N ILE A 53 -9.05 -13.49 8.39
CA ILE A 53 -8.28 -14.18 9.41
C ILE A 53 -9.01 -15.41 9.96
N PRO A 54 -10.32 -15.35 10.23
CA PRO A 54 -11.02 -16.57 10.69
C PRO A 54 -11.04 -17.70 9.68
N GLN A 55 -10.89 -17.40 8.39
CA GLN A 55 -10.86 -18.42 7.36
C GLN A 55 -9.49 -19.11 7.26
N MET A 56 -8.48 -18.51 7.85
CA MET A 56 -7.11 -19.01 7.77
C MET A 56 -6.69 -19.65 9.10
N LYS A 57 -7.49 -20.58 9.57
CA LYS A 57 -7.23 -21.27 10.83
C LYS A 57 -5.91 -22.02 10.76
N GLY A 58 -5.14 -21.93 11.83
CA GLY A 58 -3.85 -22.59 11.87
C GLY A 58 -2.72 -21.79 11.27
N HIS A 59 -3.03 -20.65 10.66
CA HIS A 59 -2.02 -19.77 10.11
C HIS A 59 -1.77 -18.61 11.06
N GLU A 60 -0.52 -18.17 11.14
CA GLU A 60 -0.18 -17.00 11.93
C GLU A 60 -0.25 -15.77 11.02
N TYR A 61 -1.01 -14.76 11.41
CA TYR A 61 -1.16 -13.54 10.63
C TYR A 61 -0.02 -12.57 10.91
N LEU A 62 0.61 -12.05 9.87
CA LEU A 62 1.77 -11.17 10.00
C LEU A 62 1.49 -9.72 9.63
N GLY A 63 0.45 -9.46 8.89
CA GLY A 63 0.13 -8.11 8.45
C GLY A 63 -0.37 -8.06 7.03
N PHE A 64 -0.56 -6.85 6.53
CA PHE A 64 -1.11 -6.67 5.19
C PHE A 64 -0.37 -5.58 4.42
N GLU A 65 -0.56 -5.61 3.10
CA GLU A 65 -0.15 -4.55 2.20
C GLU A 65 -1.36 -4.19 1.34
N TYR A 66 -1.44 -2.95 0.91
CA TYR A 66 -2.52 -2.50 0.03
C TYR A 66 -1.95 -2.20 -1.35
N ASP A 67 -2.58 -2.75 -2.37
CA ASP A 67 -2.24 -2.46 -3.77
C ASP A 67 -3.32 -1.55 -4.34
N GLY A 68 -3.00 -0.28 -4.48
CA GLY A 68 -3.97 0.71 -4.94
C GLY A 68 -4.38 0.50 -6.38
N ALA A 69 -3.47 0.06 -7.22
CA ALA A 69 -3.77 -0.17 -8.63
C ALA A 69 -4.77 -1.30 -8.82
N ALA A 70 -4.66 -2.33 -8.01
CA ALA A 70 -5.56 -3.47 -8.09
C ALA A 70 -6.77 -3.35 -7.17
N SER A 71 -6.82 -2.35 -6.31
CA SER A 71 -7.82 -2.22 -5.25
C SER A 71 -7.91 -3.51 -4.45
N ALA A 72 -6.77 -3.99 -3.99
CA ALA A 72 -6.69 -5.27 -3.30
C ALA A 72 -5.79 -5.16 -2.09
N TYR A 73 -6.14 -5.94 -1.07
CA TYR A 73 -5.27 -6.13 0.09
C TYR A 73 -4.53 -7.44 -0.06
N ARG A 74 -3.30 -7.44 0.39
CA ARG A 74 -2.46 -8.62 0.37
C ARG A 74 -2.11 -8.96 1.80
N LEU A 75 -2.70 -10.03 2.31
CA LEU A 75 -2.50 -10.45 3.70
C LEU A 75 -1.41 -11.52 3.75
N LYS A 76 -0.52 -11.36 4.71
CA LYS A 76 0.62 -12.26 4.86
C LYS A 76 0.42 -13.14 6.08
N PHE A 77 0.56 -14.45 5.87
CA PHE A 77 0.44 -15.44 6.93
C PHE A 77 1.64 -16.37 6.93
N ILE A 78 1.85 -17.06 8.02
CA ILE A 78 2.82 -18.15 8.09
C ILE A 78 2.08 -19.44 8.47
N ASP A 79 2.37 -20.49 7.73
CA ASP A 79 1.82 -21.81 7.97
C ASP A 79 2.97 -22.81 7.95
N GLY A 80 3.32 -23.36 9.11
CA GLY A 80 4.39 -24.33 9.20
C GLY A 80 5.73 -23.81 8.70
N GLY A 81 6.03 -22.55 8.96
CA GLY A 81 7.27 -21.93 8.52
C GLY A 81 7.25 -21.43 7.09
N GLN A 82 6.16 -21.63 6.37
CA GLN A 82 6.03 -21.19 4.99
C GLN A 82 5.16 -19.95 4.91
N VAL A 83 5.60 -18.96 4.13
CA VAL A 83 4.83 -17.74 3.94
C VAL A 83 3.69 -18.01 2.97
N VAL A 84 2.51 -17.54 3.33
CA VAL A 84 1.31 -17.65 2.51
C VAL A 84 0.76 -16.24 2.30
N TRP A 85 0.52 -15.89 1.06
CA TRP A 85 -0.07 -14.61 0.70
C TRP A 85 -1.51 -14.81 0.28
N VAL A 86 -2.40 -13.99 0.80
CA VAL A 86 -3.82 -14.04 0.43
C VAL A 86 -4.18 -12.69 -0.15
N ASP A 87 -4.51 -12.66 -1.43
CA ASP A 87 -4.93 -11.44 -2.11
C ASP A 87 -6.45 -11.34 -2.04
N VAL A 88 -6.94 -10.20 -1.55
CA VAL A 88 -8.35 -9.98 -1.27
C VAL A 88 -8.83 -8.74 -2.00
N ASP A 89 -9.94 -8.84 -2.68
CA ASP A 89 -10.56 -7.70 -3.34
C ASP A 89 -11.05 -6.73 -2.27
N ALA A 90 -10.53 -5.51 -2.31
CA ALA A 90 -10.87 -4.49 -1.32
C ALA A 90 -12.32 -4.01 -1.42
N ARG A 91 -12.96 -4.21 -2.56
CA ARG A 91 -14.33 -3.77 -2.75
C ARG A 91 -15.35 -4.78 -2.24
N THR A 92 -15.06 -6.05 -2.41
CA THR A 92 -16.02 -7.11 -2.10
C THR A 92 -15.62 -7.99 -0.93
N GLY A 93 -14.34 -7.99 -0.56
CA GLY A 93 -13.83 -8.88 0.46
C GLY A 93 -13.61 -10.31 0.00
N ARG A 94 -13.68 -10.55 -1.30
CA ARG A 94 -13.48 -11.90 -1.84
C ARG A 94 -12.00 -12.21 -1.98
N ILE A 95 -11.65 -13.44 -1.67
CA ILE A 95 -10.29 -13.90 -1.88
C ILE A 95 -10.06 -14.07 -3.37
N LEU A 96 -9.06 -13.38 -3.90
CA LEU A 96 -8.71 -13.45 -5.31
C LEU A 96 -7.72 -14.56 -5.57
N ARG A 97 -6.78 -14.77 -4.66
CA ARG A 97 -5.73 -15.75 -4.87
C ARG A 97 -5.03 -16.03 -3.55
N VAL A 98 -4.59 -17.27 -3.41
CA VAL A 98 -3.74 -17.69 -2.29
C VAL A 98 -2.44 -18.21 -2.90
N SER A 99 -1.31 -17.64 -2.50
CA SER A 99 0.01 -18.02 -3.02
C SER A 99 0.90 -18.51 -1.89
N LYS A 100 1.64 -19.56 -2.17
CA LYS A 100 2.57 -20.14 -1.18
C LYS A 100 4.00 -20.05 -1.67
#